data_c52d906d5a5e1b141084da0aa0ebacaa
#
_entry.id   c52d906d5a5e1b141084da0aa0ebacaa
#
_cell.length_a   1.000
_cell.length_b   1.000
_cell.length_c   1.000
_cell.angle_alpha   90.00
_cell.angle_beta   90.00
_cell.angle_gamma   90.00
#
_symmetry.space_group_name_H-M   'P 1'
#
loop_
_entity.id
_entity.type
_entity.pdbx_description
1 polymer ?
#
loop_
_entity_poly.entity_id
_entity_poly.type
_entity_poly.pdbx_seq_one_letter_code
_entity_poly.pdbx_strand_id
1 'polypeptide(L)'
;LRNHAETRLDELPDALITVAGPNGEGKTNLLEGIAFLFFLQSPRTSSTEPVVRRDADGPAYARGEILTEEAGKVLVEVEIPGRGANRVQGNRSTVRRKGDLRRQVRAVYFGPDDLVIVIGDPSKRREFLDDAIRSLWPLKESAMTAYERTLRQRNRLFKEWEGRGAPTGLEAWDAGRVKDGTAVT
;
A
#
# COMPACT_ATOMS: atom_id res chain seq x y z
N LEU A 1 -8.89 14.30 5.34
CA LEU A 1 -7.84 13.72 4.54
C LEU A 1 -7.37 14.75 3.50
N ARG A 2 -6.10 15.15 3.51
CA ARG A 2 -5.53 16.24 2.71
C ARG A 2 -6.33 17.54 2.85
N ASN A 3 -6.97 18.06 1.77
CA ASN A 3 -7.80 19.27 1.84
C ASN A 3 -9.25 19.01 2.27
N HIS A 4 -9.68 17.75 2.34
CA HIS A 4 -11.01 17.41 2.80
C HIS A 4 -11.07 17.40 4.33
N ALA A 5 -11.89 18.26 4.91
CA ALA A 5 -12.22 18.20 6.33
C ALA A 5 -13.11 16.98 6.60
N GLU A 6 -14.21 16.89 5.88
CA GLU A 6 -15.13 15.77 5.85
C GLU A 6 -15.68 15.60 4.44
N THR A 7 -15.86 14.36 4.02
CA THR A 7 -16.52 14.03 2.76
C THR A 7 -17.30 12.75 2.98
N ARG A 8 -18.55 12.76 2.60
CA ARG A 8 -19.43 11.61 2.66
C ARG A 8 -20.00 11.32 1.28
N LEU A 9 -19.94 10.06 0.90
CA LEU A 9 -20.51 9.53 -0.33
C LEU A 9 -21.43 8.39 0.05
N ASP A 10 -22.72 8.56 -0.18
CA ASP A 10 -23.74 7.55 0.12
C ASP A 10 -24.31 7.01 -1.20
N GLU A 11 -24.76 5.76 -1.16
CA GLU A 11 -25.51 5.12 -2.24
C GLU A 11 -24.82 5.18 -3.61
N LEU A 12 -23.50 4.90 -3.62
CA LEU A 12 -22.76 4.84 -4.88
C LEU A 12 -23.31 3.71 -5.75
N PRO A 13 -23.67 3.98 -7.02
CA PRO A 13 -24.18 2.96 -7.92
C PRO A 13 -23.08 1.96 -8.30
N ASP A 14 -23.50 0.74 -8.60
CA ASP A 14 -22.62 -0.26 -9.23
C ASP A 14 -22.51 0.03 -10.75
N ALA A 15 -21.82 1.13 -11.06
CA ALA A 15 -21.69 1.68 -12.40
C ALA A 15 -20.45 2.57 -12.49
N LEU A 16 -20.22 3.15 -13.67
CA LEU A 16 -19.20 4.17 -13.86
C LEU A 16 -19.56 5.44 -13.08
N ILE A 17 -18.69 5.86 -12.18
CA ILE A 17 -18.82 7.08 -11.40
C ILE A 17 -17.79 8.09 -11.88
N THR A 18 -18.25 9.27 -12.29
CA THR A 18 -17.38 10.37 -12.72
C THR A 18 -17.34 11.46 -11.66
N VAL A 19 -16.13 11.84 -11.24
CA VAL A 19 -15.89 12.96 -10.34
C VAL A 19 -15.40 14.15 -11.15
N ALA A 20 -16.24 15.17 -11.33
CA ALA A 20 -15.94 16.37 -12.10
C ALA A 20 -15.90 17.63 -11.22
N GLY A 21 -15.18 18.65 -11.65
CA GLY A 21 -15.06 19.94 -10.95
C GLY A 21 -13.76 20.68 -11.31
N PRO A 22 -13.58 21.92 -10.85
CA PRO A 22 -12.36 22.72 -11.06
C PRO A 22 -11.09 22.06 -10.51
N ASN A 23 -9.93 22.46 -11.03
CA ASN A 23 -8.65 22.00 -10.51
C ASN A 23 -8.43 22.52 -9.08
N GLY A 24 -7.82 21.72 -8.23
CA GLY A 24 -7.54 22.10 -6.83
C GLY A 24 -8.62 21.70 -5.83
N GLU A 25 -9.85 21.36 -6.26
CA GLU A 25 -11.00 21.03 -5.39
C GLU A 25 -10.87 19.69 -4.63
N GLY A 26 -9.81 18.91 -4.88
CA GLY A 26 -9.56 17.69 -4.13
C GLY A 26 -10.09 16.40 -4.75
N LYS A 27 -10.50 16.39 -6.02
CA LYS A 27 -10.95 15.17 -6.72
C LYS A 27 -9.97 14.01 -6.59
N THR A 28 -8.70 14.29 -6.83
CA THR A 28 -7.64 13.28 -6.67
C THR A 28 -7.45 12.85 -5.22
N ASN A 29 -7.65 13.75 -4.27
CA ASN A 29 -7.57 13.44 -2.84
C ASN A 29 -8.75 12.58 -2.38
N LEU A 30 -9.92 12.73 -3.00
CA LEU A 30 -11.06 11.86 -2.79
C LEU A 30 -10.75 10.44 -3.30
N LEU A 31 -10.22 10.31 -4.52
CA LEU A 31 -9.80 9.01 -5.07
C LEU A 31 -8.69 8.36 -4.23
N GLU A 32 -7.75 9.15 -3.70
CA GLU A 32 -6.73 8.65 -2.77
C GLU A 32 -7.36 8.11 -1.47
N GLY A 33 -8.38 8.80 -0.94
CA GLY A 33 -9.14 8.33 0.23
C GLY A 33 -9.86 7.00 -0.02
N ILE A 34 -10.47 6.84 -1.19
CA ILE A 34 -11.09 5.58 -1.61
C ILE A 34 -10.00 4.49 -1.75
N ALA A 35 -8.87 4.80 -2.38
CA ALA A 35 -7.76 3.86 -2.54
C ALA A 35 -7.22 3.34 -1.20
N PHE A 36 -7.22 4.18 -0.14
CA PHE A 36 -6.85 3.73 1.21
C PHE A 36 -7.69 2.57 1.73
N LEU A 37 -8.98 2.47 1.35
CA LEU A 37 -9.86 1.38 1.79
C LEU A 37 -9.44 0.03 1.20
N PHE A 38 -8.81 0.02 0.02
CA PHE A 38 -8.40 -1.19 -0.68
C PHE A 38 -6.92 -1.52 -0.45
N PHE A 39 -6.04 -0.52 -0.59
CA PHE A 39 -4.59 -0.73 -0.53
C PHE A 39 -4.00 -0.58 0.87
N LEU A 40 -4.75 0.03 1.81
CA LEU A 40 -4.34 0.35 3.19
C LEU A 40 -3.09 1.25 3.25
N GLN A 41 -2.84 1.95 2.16
CA GLN A 41 -1.75 2.90 1.97
C GLN A 41 -2.13 3.89 0.86
N SER A 42 -1.42 5.01 0.76
CA SER A 42 -1.59 5.92 -0.37
C SER A 42 -0.95 5.33 -1.62
N PRO A 43 -1.62 5.36 -2.78
CA PRO A 43 -1.00 5.03 -4.06
C PRO A 43 -0.04 6.12 -4.56
N ARG A 44 -0.04 7.32 -3.95
CA ARG A 44 0.71 8.50 -4.41
C ARG A 44 1.93 8.83 -3.57
N THR A 45 2.00 8.32 -2.34
CA THR A 45 3.09 8.63 -1.42
C THR A 45 3.37 7.47 -0.48
N SER A 46 4.64 7.22 -0.22
CA SER A 46 5.07 6.23 0.79
C SER A 46 4.96 6.76 2.22
N SER A 47 4.88 8.10 2.40
CA SER A 47 4.68 8.73 3.70
C SER A 47 3.20 9.03 3.94
N THR A 48 2.73 8.84 5.16
CA THR A 48 1.36 9.16 5.57
C THR A 48 1.20 10.60 6.05
N GLU A 49 2.30 11.28 6.38
CA GLU A 49 2.27 12.67 6.87
C GLU A 49 1.57 13.65 5.89
N PRO A 50 1.84 13.62 4.56
CA PRO A 50 1.13 14.50 3.62
C PRO A 50 -0.35 14.15 3.43
N VAL A 51 -0.79 13.00 3.91
CA VAL A 51 -2.18 12.54 3.77
C VAL A 51 -3.08 13.14 4.84
N VAL A 52 -2.53 13.40 6.02
CA VAL A 52 -3.23 14.11 7.09
C VAL A 52 -3.31 15.59 6.74
N ARG A 53 -4.45 16.21 7.01
CA ARG A 53 -4.66 17.64 6.79
C ARG A 53 -3.75 18.45 7.71
N ARG A 54 -3.07 19.47 7.19
CA ARG A 54 -2.03 20.23 7.90
C ARG A 54 -2.53 20.96 9.15
N ASP A 55 -3.80 21.39 9.13
CA ASP A 55 -4.48 22.12 10.18
C ASP A 55 -5.41 21.24 11.02
N ALA A 56 -5.25 19.91 10.94
CA ALA A 56 -6.00 18.98 11.78
C ALA A 56 -5.24 18.65 13.07
N ASP A 57 -5.95 18.66 14.18
CA ASP A 57 -5.41 18.31 15.51
C ASP A 57 -5.33 16.80 15.76
N GLY A 58 -5.51 15.98 14.74
CA GLY A 58 -5.55 14.53 14.89
C GLY A 58 -5.34 13.75 13.61
N PRO A 59 -5.51 12.43 13.68
CA PRO A 59 -5.36 11.54 12.52
C PRO A 59 -6.45 11.77 11.47
N ALA A 60 -6.15 11.38 10.23
CA ALA A 60 -7.15 11.29 9.19
C ALA A 60 -7.83 9.92 9.23
N TYR A 61 -9.06 9.86 8.75
CA TYR A 61 -9.84 8.63 8.69
C TYR A 61 -10.35 8.40 7.28
N ALA A 62 -10.31 7.15 6.83
CA ALA A 62 -11.06 6.65 5.68
C ALA A 62 -11.94 5.50 6.16
N ARG A 63 -13.24 5.57 5.85
CA ARG A 63 -14.20 4.53 6.20
C ARG A 63 -15.11 4.27 5.01
N GLY A 64 -15.38 3.00 4.72
CA GLY A 64 -16.29 2.63 3.63
C GLY A 64 -16.84 1.22 3.77
N GLU A 65 -18.03 1.03 3.28
CA GLU A 65 -18.62 -0.29 3.06
C GLU A 65 -18.35 -0.70 1.62
N ILE A 66 -17.75 -1.87 1.45
CA ILE A 66 -17.41 -2.44 0.15
C ILE A 66 -18.29 -3.67 -0.04
N LEU A 67 -19.06 -3.70 -1.12
CA LEU A 67 -19.84 -4.87 -1.49
C LEU A 67 -18.96 -5.79 -2.35
N THR A 68 -18.86 -7.05 -1.94
CA THR A 68 -18.11 -8.08 -2.66
C THR A 68 -19.01 -9.29 -2.92
N GLU A 69 -18.78 -10.00 -4.02
CA GLU A 69 -19.55 -11.21 -4.35
C GLU A 69 -19.34 -12.33 -3.33
N GLU A 70 -18.10 -12.49 -2.83
CA GLU A 70 -17.71 -13.60 -1.95
C GLU A 70 -18.07 -13.34 -0.47
N ALA A 71 -17.78 -12.13 0.02
CA ALA A 71 -17.88 -11.81 1.45
C ALA A 71 -19.11 -10.94 1.80
N GLY A 72 -19.89 -10.53 0.80
CA GLY A 72 -20.99 -9.60 0.98
C GLY A 72 -20.47 -8.20 1.35
N LYS A 73 -21.07 -7.57 2.37
CA LYS A 73 -20.63 -6.25 2.85
C LYS A 73 -19.42 -6.36 3.77
N VAL A 74 -18.34 -5.69 3.40
CA VAL A 74 -17.12 -5.56 4.20
C VAL A 74 -16.94 -4.10 4.60
N LEU A 75 -17.02 -3.81 5.89
CA LEU A 75 -16.72 -2.51 6.44
C LEU A 75 -15.20 -2.39 6.63
N VAL A 76 -14.60 -1.40 6.00
CA VAL A 76 -13.16 -1.09 6.16
C VAL A 76 -13.02 0.28 6.80
N GLU A 77 -12.20 0.38 7.84
CA GLU A 77 -11.88 1.62 8.53
C GLU A 77 -10.36 1.73 8.69
N VAL A 78 -9.80 2.85 8.24
CA VAL A 78 -8.37 3.13 8.31
C VAL A 78 -8.15 4.45 9.05
N GLU A 79 -7.47 4.38 10.18
CA GLU A 79 -6.94 5.54 10.89
C GLU A 79 -5.52 5.80 10.42
N ILE A 80 -5.25 7.03 10.00
CA ILE A 80 -3.98 7.48 9.43
C ILE A 80 -3.40 8.54 10.36
N PRO A 81 -2.44 8.18 11.24
CA PRO A 81 -1.95 9.10 12.28
C PRO A 81 -0.93 10.13 11.76
N GLY A 82 -0.60 10.14 10.46
CA GLY A 82 0.43 10.98 9.87
C GLY A 82 1.85 10.50 10.17
N ARG A 83 2.11 10.01 11.37
CA ARG A 83 3.38 9.38 11.77
C ARG A 83 3.11 8.01 12.38
N GLY A 84 3.94 7.04 12.01
CA GLY A 84 3.77 5.66 12.45
C GLY A 84 2.87 4.84 11.53
N ALA A 85 2.43 3.68 12.01
CA ALA A 85 1.65 2.74 11.23
C ALA A 85 0.15 3.08 11.25
N ASN A 86 -0.52 2.91 10.12
CA ASN A 86 -1.97 3.00 10.03
C ASN A 86 -2.62 1.91 10.87
N ARG A 87 -3.72 2.27 11.55
CA ARG A 87 -4.58 1.31 12.24
C ARG A 87 -5.73 0.93 11.32
N VAL A 88 -5.93 -0.36 11.14
CA VAL A 88 -6.93 -0.88 10.21
C VAL A 88 -7.93 -1.75 10.95
N GLN A 89 -9.21 -1.53 10.70
CA GLN A 89 -10.29 -2.39 11.16
C GLN A 89 -11.07 -2.91 9.95
N GLY A 90 -11.44 -4.17 10.01
CA GLY A 90 -12.36 -4.83 9.08
C GLY A 90 -13.55 -5.38 9.87
N ASN A 91 -14.78 -5.02 9.50
CA ASN A 91 -15.99 -5.43 10.20
C ASN A 91 -15.92 -5.19 11.72
N ARG A 92 -15.40 -4.01 12.13
CA ARG A 92 -15.19 -3.57 13.52
C ARG A 92 -14.16 -4.39 14.32
N SER A 93 -13.39 -5.22 13.64
CA SER A 93 -12.31 -6.00 14.27
C SER A 93 -10.95 -5.54 13.77
N THR A 94 -9.96 -5.48 14.67
CA THR A 94 -8.61 -5.06 14.28
C THR A 94 -8.00 -6.04 13.29
N VAL A 95 -7.59 -5.53 12.13
CA VAL A 95 -6.90 -6.30 11.10
C VAL A 95 -5.42 -6.43 11.46
N ARG A 96 -5.00 -7.63 11.87
CA ARG A 96 -3.61 -7.90 12.23
C ARG A 96 -2.73 -8.14 10.99
N ARG A 97 -3.28 -8.73 9.94
CA ARG A 97 -2.60 -8.99 8.68
C ARG A 97 -3.35 -8.33 7.53
N LYS A 98 -2.71 -7.37 6.88
CA LYS A 98 -3.30 -6.65 5.73
C LYS A 98 -3.74 -7.58 4.61
N GLY A 99 -3.00 -8.67 4.38
CA GLY A 99 -3.33 -9.69 3.39
C GLY A 99 -4.69 -10.36 3.62
N ASP A 100 -5.17 -10.46 4.87
CA ASP A 100 -6.48 -11.06 5.15
C ASP A 100 -7.63 -10.18 4.66
N LEU A 101 -7.46 -8.84 4.76
CA LEU A 101 -8.44 -7.90 4.23
C LEU A 101 -8.34 -7.80 2.70
N ARG A 102 -7.12 -7.77 2.14
CA ARG A 102 -6.90 -7.72 0.68
C ARG A 102 -7.45 -8.93 -0.08
N ARG A 103 -7.66 -10.06 0.59
CA ARG A 103 -8.37 -11.21 -0.01
C ARG A 103 -9.85 -10.95 -0.18
N GLN A 104 -10.45 -10.16 0.71
CA GLN A 104 -11.89 -9.87 0.70
C GLN A 104 -12.22 -8.68 -0.21
N VAL A 105 -11.32 -7.70 -0.30
CA VAL A 105 -11.55 -6.48 -1.07
C VAL A 105 -10.40 -6.27 -2.06
N ARG A 106 -10.73 -6.10 -3.34
CA ARG A 106 -9.76 -5.92 -4.43
C ARG A 106 -10.11 -4.68 -5.24
N ALA A 107 -9.07 -3.97 -5.67
CA ALA A 107 -9.23 -2.82 -6.55
C ALA A 107 -8.01 -2.69 -7.47
N VAL A 108 -8.19 -2.00 -8.57
CA VAL A 108 -7.11 -1.52 -9.44
C VAL A 108 -7.13 0.00 -9.37
N TYR A 109 -5.98 0.58 -9.11
CA TYR A 109 -5.78 2.02 -9.17
C TYR A 109 -4.89 2.33 -10.38
N PHE A 110 -5.28 3.34 -11.15
CA PHE A 110 -4.47 3.89 -12.23
C PHE A 110 -4.44 5.42 -12.08
N GLY A 111 -3.25 5.99 -12.04
CA GLY A 111 -3.03 7.41 -11.88
C GLY A 111 -1.97 7.96 -12.84
N PRO A 112 -1.85 9.29 -12.96
CA PRO A 112 -0.83 9.92 -13.81
C PRO A 112 0.60 9.51 -13.48
N ASP A 113 0.85 9.20 -12.21
CA ASP A 113 2.17 8.77 -11.71
C ASP A 113 2.56 7.37 -12.23
N ASP A 114 1.61 6.56 -12.70
CA ASP A 114 1.88 5.20 -13.21
C ASP A 114 2.60 5.22 -14.57
N LEU A 115 2.60 6.34 -15.28
CA LEU A 115 3.43 6.53 -16.47
C LEU A 115 4.92 6.36 -16.18
N VAL A 116 5.35 6.56 -14.94
CA VAL A 116 6.72 6.30 -14.48
C VAL A 116 7.11 4.81 -14.63
N ILE A 117 6.15 3.89 -14.68
CA ILE A 117 6.42 2.47 -14.93
C ILE A 117 7.07 2.27 -16.31
N VAL A 118 6.67 3.07 -17.29
CA VAL A 118 7.18 2.99 -18.67
C VAL A 118 8.49 3.77 -18.82
N ILE A 119 8.52 5.03 -18.37
CA ILE A 119 9.63 5.96 -18.63
C ILE A 119 10.62 6.10 -17.47
N GLY A 120 10.28 5.59 -16.27
CA GLY A 120 11.06 5.73 -15.06
C GLY A 120 12.08 4.62 -14.83
N ASP A 121 12.67 4.67 -13.64
CA ASP A 121 13.69 3.72 -13.17
C ASP A 121 13.19 2.27 -13.10
N PRO A 122 14.08 1.28 -13.27
CA PRO A 122 13.75 -0.14 -13.06
C PRO A 122 13.20 -0.46 -11.66
N SER A 123 13.49 0.38 -10.66
CA SER A 123 12.92 0.27 -9.32
C SER A 123 11.40 0.41 -9.32
N LYS A 124 10.86 1.34 -10.13
CA LYS A 124 9.41 1.57 -10.23
C LYS A 124 8.68 0.40 -10.89
N ARG A 125 9.30 -0.23 -11.89
CA ARG A 125 8.75 -1.46 -12.49
C ARG A 125 8.73 -2.61 -11.49
N ARG A 126 9.77 -2.76 -10.67
CA ARG A 126 9.78 -3.78 -9.61
C ARG A 126 8.71 -3.51 -8.55
N GLU A 127 8.60 -2.26 -8.09
CA GLU A 127 7.56 -1.84 -7.13
C GLU A 127 6.15 -2.18 -7.64
N PHE A 128 5.87 -1.86 -8.92
CA PHE A 128 4.60 -2.22 -9.56
C PHE A 128 4.35 -3.73 -9.58
N LEU A 129 5.36 -4.53 -9.96
CA LEU A 129 5.23 -5.99 -9.96
C LEU A 129 5.03 -6.55 -8.54
N ASP A 130 5.74 -6.03 -7.57
CA ASP A 130 5.60 -6.41 -6.17
C ASP A 130 4.19 -6.10 -5.65
N ASP A 131 3.64 -4.94 -5.98
CA ASP A 131 2.28 -4.57 -5.61
C ASP A 131 1.22 -5.41 -6.36
N ALA A 132 1.46 -5.74 -7.62
CA ALA A 132 0.60 -6.66 -8.36
C ALA A 132 0.59 -8.06 -7.73
N ILE A 133 1.75 -8.59 -7.33
CA ILE A 133 1.84 -9.88 -6.64
C ILE A 133 1.08 -9.84 -5.31
N ARG A 134 1.26 -8.78 -4.50
CA ARG A 134 0.53 -8.61 -3.23
C ARG A 134 -0.98 -8.56 -3.43
N SER A 135 -1.42 -7.95 -4.52
CA SER A 135 -2.85 -7.82 -4.86
C SER A 135 -3.44 -9.14 -5.36
N LEU A 136 -2.75 -9.85 -6.26
CA LEU A 136 -3.22 -11.09 -6.87
C LEU A 136 -3.05 -12.30 -5.94
N TRP A 137 -1.96 -12.35 -5.17
CA TRP A 137 -1.61 -13.45 -4.27
C TRP A 137 -1.31 -12.97 -2.84
N PRO A 138 -2.32 -12.49 -2.09
CA PRO A 138 -2.11 -11.93 -0.74
C PRO A 138 -1.43 -12.90 0.25
N LEU A 139 -1.53 -14.21 0.02
CA LEU A 139 -0.86 -15.23 0.83
C LEU A 139 0.68 -15.19 0.67
N LYS A 140 1.19 -14.68 -0.43
CA LYS A 140 2.63 -14.51 -0.67
C LYS A 140 3.22 -13.26 0.00
N GLU A 141 2.40 -12.37 0.58
CA GLU A 141 2.86 -11.11 1.21
C GLU A 141 3.89 -11.36 2.32
N SER A 142 3.73 -12.43 3.11
CA SER A 142 4.69 -12.78 4.15
C SER A 142 6.06 -13.21 3.58
N ALA A 143 6.07 -13.99 2.50
CA ALA A 143 7.29 -14.41 1.81
C ALA A 143 7.99 -13.22 1.16
N MET A 144 7.24 -12.32 0.51
CA MET A 144 7.78 -11.08 -0.07
C MET A 144 8.41 -10.19 1.00
N THR A 145 7.75 -10.02 2.15
CA THR A 145 8.28 -9.25 3.28
C THR A 145 9.59 -9.86 3.82
N ALA A 146 9.66 -11.18 3.92
CA ALA A 146 10.88 -11.87 4.32
C ALA A 146 12.00 -11.65 3.31
N TYR A 147 11.72 -11.83 2.03
CA TYR A 147 12.68 -11.57 0.95
C TYR A 147 13.21 -10.13 0.96
N GLU A 148 12.34 -9.13 1.05
CA GLU A 148 12.73 -7.72 1.13
C GLU A 148 13.60 -7.41 2.35
N ARG A 149 13.31 -8.04 3.50
CA ARG A 149 14.11 -7.91 4.72
C ARG A 149 15.51 -8.46 4.49
N THR A 150 15.61 -9.68 3.96
CA THR A 150 16.88 -10.34 3.65
C THR A 150 17.70 -9.52 2.66
N LEU A 151 17.05 -9.00 1.61
CA LEU A 151 17.70 -8.15 0.61
C LEU A 151 18.23 -6.84 1.22
N ARG A 152 17.45 -6.16 2.07
CA ARG A 152 17.90 -4.94 2.76
C ARG A 152 19.12 -5.20 3.66
N GLN A 153 19.10 -6.28 4.42
CA GLN A 153 20.22 -6.63 5.31
C GLN A 153 21.47 -6.97 4.51
N ARG A 154 21.34 -7.74 3.43
CA ARG A 154 22.45 -8.02 2.51
C ARG A 154 23.04 -6.74 1.90
N ASN A 155 22.19 -5.84 1.39
CA ASN A 155 22.63 -4.59 0.78
C ASN A 155 23.30 -3.66 1.81
N ARG A 156 22.90 -3.72 3.07
CA ARG A 156 23.54 -2.98 4.16
C ARG A 156 24.97 -3.48 4.40
N LEU A 157 25.20 -4.80 4.39
CA LEU A 157 26.55 -5.36 4.50
C LEU A 157 27.48 -4.81 3.43
N PHE A 158 27.02 -4.72 2.18
CA PHE A 158 27.83 -4.15 1.09
C PHE A 158 28.11 -2.65 1.26
N LYS A 159 27.15 -1.91 1.79
CA LYS A 159 27.34 -0.47 2.05
C LYS A 159 28.34 -0.18 3.16
N GLU A 160 28.37 -1.04 4.17
CA GLU A 160 29.24 -0.91 5.34
C GLU A 160 30.61 -1.61 5.12
N TRP A 161 30.77 -2.30 3.97
CA TRP A 161 31.99 -3.04 3.64
C TRP A 161 33.05 -2.14 3.01
N GLU A 162 34.13 -1.90 3.74
CA GLU A 162 35.32 -1.13 3.27
C GLU A 162 36.52 -2.04 2.92
N GLY A 163 36.39 -3.36 3.03
CA GLY A 163 37.47 -4.33 2.83
C GLY A 163 37.62 -4.83 1.40
N ARG A 164 38.60 -5.72 1.20
CA ARG A 164 38.78 -6.46 -0.05
C ARG A 164 38.14 -7.83 0.06
N GLY A 165 37.53 -8.32 -1.03
CA GLY A 165 36.81 -9.60 -1.08
C GLY A 165 35.34 -9.49 -0.69
N ALA A 166 34.68 -10.59 -0.31
CA ALA A 166 33.30 -10.61 0.09
C ALA A 166 33.12 -10.28 1.60
N PRO A 167 32.05 -9.56 1.99
CA PRO A 167 31.73 -9.33 3.39
C PRO A 167 31.55 -10.65 4.16
N THR A 168 32.04 -10.68 5.39
CA THR A 168 31.82 -11.84 6.29
C THR A 168 30.33 -12.07 6.52
N GLY A 169 29.86 -13.32 6.39
CA GLY A 169 28.45 -13.67 6.56
C GLY A 169 27.57 -13.48 5.32
N LEU A 170 28.14 -13.04 4.18
CA LEU A 170 27.39 -12.86 2.93
C LEU A 170 26.67 -14.15 2.48
N GLU A 171 27.33 -15.31 2.63
CA GLU A 171 26.78 -16.61 2.23
C GLU A 171 25.46 -16.94 2.93
N ALA A 172 25.33 -16.59 4.21
CA ALA A 172 24.09 -16.79 4.97
C ALA A 172 22.94 -15.93 4.40
N TRP A 173 23.23 -14.71 4.00
CA TRP A 173 22.22 -13.82 3.40
C TRP A 173 21.89 -14.20 1.96
N ASP A 174 22.84 -14.70 1.19
CA ASP A 174 22.60 -15.23 -0.15
C ASP A 174 21.74 -16.49 -0.12
N ALA A 175 22.00 -17.40 0.82
CA ALA A 175 21.15 -18.58 1.05
C ALA A 175 19.72 -18.18 1.47
N GLY A 176 19.58 -17.21 2.38
CA GLY A 176 18.29 -16.65 2.78
C GLY A 176 17.54 -16.05 1.60
N ARG A 177 18.22 -15.26 0.76
CA ARG A 177 17.64 -14.65 -0.44
C ARG A 177 17.10 -15.70 -1.43
N VAL A 178 17.83 -16.77 -1.66
CA VAL A 178 17.39 -17.86 -2.55
C VAL A 178 16.16 -18.55 -1.96
N LYS A 179 16.17 -18.89 -0.68
CA LYS A 179 15.04 -19.52 0.01
C LYS A 179 13.78 -18.66 -0.05
N ASP A 180 13.88 -17.39 0.34
CA ASP A 180 12.74 -16.49 0.40
C ASP A 180 12.26 -16.12 -1.02
N GLY A 181 13.18 -15.96 -1.98
CA GLY A 181 12.86 -15.71 -3.38
C GLY A 181 12.10 -16.86 -4.04
N THR A 182 12.48 -18.09 -3.79
CA THR A 182 11.77 -19.29 -4.31
C THR A 182 10.35 -19.38 -3.75
N ALA A 183 10.09 -18.91 -2.54
CA ALA A 183 8.75 -18.89 -1.96
C ALA A 183 7.84 -17.82 -2.60
N VAL A 184 8.40 -16.81 -3.25
CA VAL A 184 7.64 -15.75 -3.96
C VAL A 184 7.29 -16.20 -5.38
N THR A 185 8.15 -16.94 -6.04
CA THR A 185 7.92 -17.48 -7.39
C THR A 185 6.91 -18.62 -7.38
#